data_9db79e85371347aa744103ed4b56c496
#
_entry.id   9db79e85371347aa744103ed4b56c496
#
_cell.length_a   1.000
_cell.length_b   1.000
_cell.length_c   1.000
_cell.angle_alpha   90.00
_cell.angle_beta   90.00
_cell.angle_gamma   90.00
#
_symmetry.space_group_name_H-M   'P 1'
#
loop_
_entity.id
_entity.type
_entity.pdbx_description
1 polymer ?
#
loop_
_entity_poly.entity_id
_entity_poly.type
_entity_poly.pdbx_seq_one_letter_code
_entity_poly.pdbx_strand_id
1 'polypeptide(L)'
;MSNILITGASGFSGSFIVEEALRRGMNVWAAVRHTSSRRYLTDKRINFIELDFSSAERLRKSLGHHTFDYVVHAAGVTKCLHRDDFHRVNTLGTKNLVDALLALQMPLRRFVFISSLSVYGAVCERQPYRDISENDIPRPNTAYGRSKLEAERYLESIGNDFPYIILRPTGVYGPREKDYFLMAKSTASHVDFAVGYRRQDITFVYVKDVVQAVFLALDRGMSGRKYFLTDGHVYSSADFSSILRRELGSPWVARVVAPLWMLRLVTWAGERISHITGRPTALNADKYHILRQRNWRCDVEPAFDELGFHPHYPLDRGVKETVAWYKDNKWL
;
A
#
# COMPACT_ATOMS: atom_id res chain seq x y z
N MET A 1 -17.86 -12.40 19.37
CA MET A 1 -16.52 -11.94 18.95
C MET A 1 -16.45 -12.19 17.44
N SER A 2 -16.16 -11.16 16.65
CA SER A 2 -16.15 -11.32 15.18
C SER A 2 -14.82 -11.92 14.72
N ASN A 3 -14.88 -12.84 13.75
CA ASN A 3 -13.72 -13.46 13.13
C ASN A 3 -13.22 -12.60 11.95
N ILE A 4 -11.95 -12.24 11.96
CA ILE A 4 -11.33 -11.48 10.88
C ILE A 4 -10.13 -12.24 10.28
N LEU A 5 -10.13 -12.41 8.96
CA LEU A 5 -8.99 -12.90 8.21
C LEU A 5 -8.22 -11.71 7.63
N ILE A 6 -6.93 -11.63 7.94
CA ILE A 6 -6.04 -10.59 7.42
C ILE A 6 -4.97 -11.25 6.57
N THR A 7 -5.02 -11.04 5.26
CA THR A 7 -3.96 -11.49 4.35
C THR A 7 -2.88 -10.43 4.24
N GLY A 8 -1.64 -10.84 3.94
CA GLY A 8 -0.52 -9.90 4.00
C GLY A 8 -0.18 -9.44 5.42
N ALA A 9 -0.64 -10.16 6.44
CA ALA A 9 -0.49 -9.84 7.85
C ALA A 9 0.97 -9.59 8.29
N SER A 10 1.93 -10.30 7.72
CA SER A 10 3.36 -10.11 7.99
C SER A 10 3.99 -8.90 7.27
N GLY A 11 3.24 -8.23 6.40
CA GLY A 11 3.67 -7.04 5.68
C GLY A 11 3.60 -5.77 6.53
N PHE A 12 4.04 -4.65 5.93
CA PHE A 12 4.05 -3.34 6.57
C PHE A 12 2.65 -2.97 7.10
N SER A 13 1.69 -2.66 6.24
CA SER A 13 0.34 -2.26 6.68
C SER A 13 -0.42 -3.40 7.37
N GLY A 14 -0.24 -4.64 6.91
CA GLY A 14 -0.93 -5.80 7.47
C GLY A 14 -0.63 -6.03 8.96
N SER A 15 0.62 -5.80 9.40
CA SER A 15 0.99 -5.96 10.81
C SER A 15 0.29 -4.94 11.72
N PHE A 16 0.08 -3.71 11.28
CA PHE A 16 -0.68 -2.70 12.00
C PHE A 16 -2.20 -3.00 12.00
N ILE A 17 -2.73 -3.57 10.91
CA ILE A 17 -4.13 -4.00 10.86
C ILE A 17 -4.38 -5.14 11.87
N VAL A 18 -3.43 -6.09 12.00
CA VAL A 18 -3.50 -7.15 13.01
C VAL A 18 -3.51 -6.58 14.43
N GLU A 19 -2.61 -5.65 14.74
CA GLU A 19 -2.54 -4.99 16.05
C GLU A 19 -3.86 -4.30 16.41
N GLU A 20 -4.44 -3.56 15.47
CA GLU A 20 -5.71 -2.86 15.70
C GLU A 20 -6.90 -3.82 15.83
N ALA A 21 -6.95 -4.91 15.05
CA ALA A 21 -7.98 -5.93 15.17
C ALA A 21 -7.97 -6.58 16.58
N LEU A 22 -6.77 -6.89 17.10
CA LEU A 22 -6.59 -7.39 18.45
C LEU A 22 -7.03 -6.39 19.52
N ARG A 23 -6.69 -5.09 19.33
CA ARG A 23 -7.09 -4.00 20.22
C ARG A 23 -8.61 -3.85 20.28
N ARG A 24 -9.30 -4.11 19.17
CA ARG A 24 -10.78 -4.11 19.08
C ARG A 24 -11.41 -5.40 19.61
N GLY A 25 -10.63 -6.35 20.12
CA GLY A 25 -11.14 -7.60 20.68
C GLY A 25 -11.67 -8.57 19.63
N MET A 26 -11.23 -8.49 18.37
CA MET A 26 -11.61 -9.43 17.32
C MET A 26 -10.83 -10.75 17.45
N ASN A 27 -11.39 -11.85 16.97
CA ASN A 27 -10.66 -13.11 16.80
C ASN A 27 -9.88 -13.06 15.49
N VAL A 28 -8.56 -12.86 15.60
CA VAL A 28 -7.69 -12.52 14.46
C VAL A 28 -7.03 -13.76 13.87
N TRP A 29 -7.20 -13.93 12.57
CA TRP A 29 -6.53 -14.93 11.75
C TRP A 29 -5.56 -14.23 10.78
N ALA A 30 -4.26 -14.38 11.05
CA ALA A 30 -3.20 -13.83 10.24
C ALA A 30 -2.79 -14.85 9.15
N ALA A 31 -3.11 -14.54 7.89
CA ALA A 31 -2.68 -15.35 6.77
C ALA A 31 -1.21 -15.07 6.45
N VAL A 32 -0.39 -16.11 6.52
CA VAL A 32 1.05 -16.07 6.29
C VAL A 32 1.47 -17.16 5.30
N ARG A 33 2.61 -17.00 4.66
CA ARG A 33 3.29 -18.07 3.94
C ARG A 33 4.27 -18.75 4.89
N HIS A 34 4.64 -19.98 4.63
CA HIS A 34 5.64 -20.71 5.42
C HIS A 34 6.93 -19.89 5.65
N THR A 35 7.37 -19.15 4.64
CA THR A 35 8.57 -18.30 4.68
C THR A 35 8.36 -16.90 5.24
N SER A 36 7.14 -16.56 5.70
CA SER A 36 6.84 -15.22 6.18
C SER A 36 7.52 -14.92 7.52
N SER A 37 8.17 -13.76 7.63
CA SER A 37 8.66 -13.27 8.92
C SER A 37 7.48 -12.92 9.82
N ARG A 38 7.50 -13.41 11.05
CA ARG A 38 6.49 -13.09 12.08
C ARG A 38 6.99 -12.02 13.08
N ARG A 39 8.04 -11.27 12.72
CA ARG A 39 8.72 -10.33 13.62
C ARG A 39 7.78 -9.36 14.33
N TYR A 40 6.71 -8.93 13.67
CA TYR A 40 5.71 -7.99 14.20
C TYR A 40 4.39 -8.65 14.59
N LEU A 41 4.30 -9.98 14.55
CA LEU A 41 3.13 -10.77 14.88
C LEU A 41 3.42 -11.62 16.12
N THR A 42 3.69 -10.95 17.24
CA THR A 42 4.19 -11.60 18.47
C THR A 42 3.11 -11.83 19.52
N ASP A 43 1.91 -11.25 19.36
CA ASP A 43 0.82 -11.42 20.30
C ASP A 43 0.28 -12.86 20.25
N LYS A 44 0.17 -13.50 21.40
CA LYS A 44 -0.28 -14.91 21.53
C LYS A 44 -1.75 -15.13 21.13
N ARG A 45 -2.54 -14.06 21.01
CA ARG A 45 -3.94 -14.14 20.58
C ARG A 45 -4.11 -14.26 19.06
N ILE A 46 -3.01 -14.17 18.29
CA ILE A 46 -3.05 -14.31 16.84
C ILE A 46 -3.17 -15.78 16.48
N ASN A 47 -4.22 -16.13 15.73
CA ASN A 47 -4.31 -17.41 15.04
C ASN A 47 -3.58 -17.30 13.69
N PHE A 48 -2.75 -18.25 13.38
CA PHE A 48 -2.04 -18.28 12.09
C PHE A 48 -2.68 -19.29 11.15
N ILE A 49 -2.83 -18.90 9.89
CA ILE A 49 -3.27 -19.77 8.81
C ILE A 49 -2.32 -19.65 7.62
N GLU A 50 -1.88 -20.78 7.08
CA GLU A 50 -1.08 -20.80 5.87
C GLU A 50 -1.97 -20.88 4.64
N LEU A 51 -1.86 -19.88 3.76
CA LEU A 51 -2.66 -19.77 2.55
C LEU A 51 -1.77 -19.76 1.30
N ASP A 52 -2.10 -20.63 0.36
CA ASP A 52 -1.49 -20.70 -0.96
C ASP A 52 -2.43 -20.05 -1.99
N PHE A 53 -2.11 -18.82 -2.38
CA PHE A 53 -2.90 -18.02 -3.32
C PHE A 53 -2.76 -18.46 -4.79
N SER A 54 -1.96 -19.49 -5.08
CA SER A 54 -1.76 -19.97 -6.45
C SER A 54 -2.98 -20.71 -7.02
N SER A 55 -3.94 -21.13 -6.17
CA SER A 55 -5.12 -21.88 -6.57
C SER A 55 -6.31 -21.62 -5.65
N ALA A 56 -7.47 -21.36 -6.22
CA ALA A 56 -8.73 -21.23 -5.48
C ALA A 56 -9.11 -22.51 -4.74
N GLU A 57 -8.79 -23.68 -5.32
CA GLU A 57 -9.08 -24.97 -4.67
C GLU A 57 -8.24 -25.18 -3.40
N ARG A 58 -6.94 -24.84 -3.45
CA ARG A 58 -6.08 -24.90 -2.26
C ARG A 58 -6.56 -23.95 -1.17
N LEU A 59 -6.94 -22.73 -1.55
CA LEU A 59 -7.54 -21.77 -0.63
C LEU A 59 -8.85 -22.28 -0.03
N ARG A 60 -9.75 -22.85 -0.86
CA ARG A 60 -11.00 -23.47 -0.39
C ARG A 60 -10.74 -24.57 0.63
N LYS A 61 -9.75 -25.43 0.39
CA LYS A 61 -9.38 -26.49 1.33
C LYS A 61 -8.87 -25.92 2.66
N SER A 62 -8.01 -24.90 2.62
CA SER A 62 -7.47 -24.29 3.84
C SER A 62 -8.51 -23.46 4.62
N LEU A 63 -9.44 -22.81 3.91
CA LEU A 63 -10.45 -21.94 4.54
C LEU A 63 -11.71 -22.68 4.95
N GLY A 64 -11.98 -23.87 4.39
CA GLY A 64 -13.26 -24.58 4.54
C GLY A 64 -13.61 -25.03 5.96
N HIS A 65 -12.65 -25.01 6.88
CA HIS A 65 -12.86 -25.31 8.30
C HIS A 65 -13.07 -24.07 9.17
N HIS A 66 -13.13 -22.89 8.56
CA HIS A 66 -13.21 -21.62 9.26
C HIS A 66 -14.38 -20.81 8.76
N THR A 67 -14.90 -19.93 9.63
CA THR A 67 -15.93 -18.95 9.28
C THR A 67 -15.42 -17.57 9.63
N PHE A 68 -15.49 -16.65 8.66
CA PHE A 68 -15.04 -15.28 8.84
C PHE A 68 -16.20 -14.30 8.62
N ASP A 69 -16.32 -13.32 9.51
CA ASP A 69 -17.20 -12.17 9.34
C ASP A 69 -16.58 -11.14 8.42
N TYR A 70 -15.25 -10.99 8.51
CA TYR A 70 -14.50 -9.97 7.82
C TYR A 70 -13.23 -10.54 7.16
N VAL A 71 -12.91 -10.01 5.98
CA VAL A 71 -11.62 -10.27 5.33
C VAL A 71 -10.98 -8.93 4.96
N VAL A 72 -9.73 -8.72 5.36
CA VAL A 72 -8.88 -7.62 4.88
C VAL A 72 -7.80 -8.20 4.00
N HIS A 73 -7.90 -7.94 2.70
CA HIS A 73 -6.94 -8.42 1.71
C HIS A 73 -5.86 -7.36 1.46
N ALA A 74 -4.81 -7.39 2.29
CA ALA A 74 -3.63 -6.55 2.17
C ALA A 74 -2.42 -7.31 1.57
N ALA A 75 -2.61 -8.58 1.19
CA ALA A 75 -1.57 -9.32 0.49
C ALA A 75 -1.31 -8.75 -0.90
N GLY A 76 -0.05 -8.66 -1.26
CA GLY A 76 0.40 -8.19 -2.56
C GLY A 76 1.90 -7.96 -2.56
N VAL A 77 2.45 -7.82 -3.76
CA VAL A 77 3.87 -7.50 -3.96
C VAL A 77 3.97 -6.15 -4.65
N THR A 78 4.89 -5.32 -4.17
CA THR A 78 5.20 -4.00 -4.73
C THR A 78 6.53 -4.01 -5.50
N LYS A 79 7.27 -5.12 -5.40
CA LYS A 79 8.55 -5.35 -6.09
C LYS A 79 8.63 -6.80 -6.51
N CYS A 80 8.95 -7.05 -7.77
CA CYS A 80 9.14 -8.38 -8.33
C CYS A 80 10.35 -8.41 -9.25
N LEU A 81 10.93 -9.60 -9.41
CA LEU A 81 12.00 -9.84 -10.39
C LEU A 81 11.44 -9.87 -11.82
N HIS A 82 10.31 -10.56 -12.00
CA HIS A 82 9.61 -10.67 -13.29
C HIS A 82 8.29 -9.89 -13.23
N ARG A 83 7.95 -9.17 -14.30
CA ARG A 83 6.73 -8.38 -14.37
C ARG A 83 5.46 -9.21 -14.23
N ASP A 84 5.47 -10.42 -14.73
CA ASP A 84 4.34 -11.35 -14.66
C ASP A 84 4.02 -11.79 -13.21
N ASP A 85 5.01 -11.70 -12.30
CA ASP A 85 4.78 -11.97 -10.88
C ASP A 85 3.79 -11.00 -10.24
N PHE A 86 3.73 -9.75 -10.71
CA PHE A 86 2.71 -8.81 -10.24
C PHE A 86 1.30 -9.30 -10.59
N HIS A 87 1.08 -9.73 -11.83
CA HIS A 87 -0.21 -10.29 -12.25
C HIS A 87 -0.53 -11.56 -11.46
N ARG A 88 0.43 -12.49 -11.38
CA ARG A 88 0.23 -13.77 -10.68
C ARG A 88 -0.12 -13.57 -9.20
N VAL A 89 0.58 -12.68 -8.51
CA VAL A 89 0.40 -12.51 -7.06
C VAL A 89 -0.75 -11.55 -6.74
N ASN A 90 -0.80 -10.38 -7.40
CA ASN A 90 -1.77 -9.36 -7.04
C ASN A 90 -3.13 -9.59 -7.71
N THR A 91 -3.15 -10.00 -8.99
CA THR A 91 -4.41 -10.20 -9.73
C THR A 91 -4.97 -11.59 -9.49
N LEU A 92 -4.23 -12.63 -9.90
CA LEU A 92 -4.72 -14.02 -9.78
C LEU A 92 -4.84 -14.45 -8.33
N GLY A 93 -3.93 -14.00 -7.45
CA GLY A 93 -4.03 -14.29 -6.01
C GLY A 93 -5.30 -13.70 -5.37
N THR A 94 -5.67 -12.47 -5.73
CA THR A 94 -6.94 -11.85 -5.30
C THR A 94 -8.13 -12.60 -5.86
N LYS A 95 -8.11 -12.90 -7.18
CA LYS A 95 -9.16 -13.67 -7.83
C LYS A 95 -9.37 -15.03 -7.14
N ASN A 96 -8.31 -15.79 -6.95
CA ASN A 96 -8.38 -17.10 -6.33
C ASN A 96 -8.96 -17.05 -4.90
N LEU A 97 -8.59 -16.01 -4.12
CA LEU A 97 -9.14 -15.83 -2.78
C LEU A 97 -10.64 -15.59 -2.83
N VAL A 98 -11.09 -14.70 -3.67
CA VAL A 98 -12.51 -14.35 -3.81
C VAL A 98 -13.31 -15.54 -4.33
N ASP A 99 -12.81 -16.25 -5.35
CA ASP A 99 -13.44 -17.47 -5.88
C ASP A 99 -13.60 -18.55 -4.78
N ALA A 100 -12.58 -18.71 -3.93
CA ALA A 100 -12.64 -19.66 -2.82
C ALA A 100 -13.68 -19.25 -1.78
N LEU A 101 -13.76 -17.96 -1.42
CA LEU A 101 -14.73 -17.43 -0.47
C LEU A 101 -16.18 -17.56 -0.98
N LEU A 102 -16.40 -17.28 -2.28
CA LEU A 102 -17.70 -17.47 -2.94
C LEU A 102 -18.12 -18.94 -2.98
N ALA A 103 -17.19 -19.83 -3.38
CA ALA A 103 -17.47 -21.27 -3.44
C ALA A 103 -17.76 -21.89 -2.07
N LEU A 104 -17.22 -21.32 -0.99
CA LEU A 104 -17.51 -21.70 0.38
C LEU A 104 -18.78 -21.03 0.93
N GLN A 105 -19.43 -20.17 0.16
CA GLN A 105 -20.55 -19.34 0.64
C GLN A 105 -20.22 -18.66 1.97
N MET A 106 -18.98 -18.15 2.10
CA MET A 106 -18.49 -17.56 3.33
C MET A 106 -19.41 -16.40 3.76
N PRO A 107 -19.94 -16.39 5.00
CA PRO A 107 -20.93 -15.40 5.45
C PRO A 107 -20.26 -14.05 5.78
N LEU A 108 -19.59 -13.47 4.78
CA LEU A 108 -18.86 -12.23 4.95
C LEU A 108 -19.81 -11.04 5.11
N ARG A 109 -19.56 -10.25 6.13
CA ARG A 109 -20.17 -8.92 6.28
C ARG A 109 -19.45 -7.89 5.41
N ARG A 110 -18.12 -7.98 5.33
CA ARG A 110 -17.28 -7.08 4.48
C ARG A 110 -15.98 -7.76 4.06
N PHE A 111 -15.57 -7.43 2.85
CA PHE A 111 -14.26 -7.71 2.28
C PHE A 111 -13.57 -6.39 1.91
N VAL A 112 -12.49 -6.02 2.58
CA VAL A 112 -11.73 -4.81 2.29
C VAL A 112 -10.48 -5.15 1.49
N PHE A 113 -10.40 -4.63 0.27
CA PHE A 113 -9.24 -4.79 -0.61
C PHE A 113 -8.33 -3.55 -0.54
N ILE A 114 -7.06 -3.75 -0.18
CA ILE A 114 -6.07 -2.69 -0.22
C ILE A 114 -5.48 -2.61 -1.62
N SER A 115 -5.94 -1.65 -2.38
CA SER A 115 -5.45 -1.30 -3.71
C SER A 115 -4.38 -0.19 -3.64
N SER A 116 -4.37 0.74 -4.59
CA SER A 116 -3.42 1.87 -4.62
C SER A 116 -3.91 2.95 -5.59
N LEU A 117 -3.54 4.22 -5.35
CA LEU A 117 -3.69 5.29 -6.33
C LEU A 117 -2.94 5.00 -7.65
N SER A 118 -1.92 4.13 -7.62
CA SER A 118 -1.15 3.73 -8.83
C SER A 118 -1.99 3.08 -9.93
N VAL A 119 -3.23 2.69 -9.66
CA VAL A 119 -4.18 2.20 -10.70
C VAL A 119 -4.52 3.26 -11.74
N TYR A 120 -4.39 4.55 -11.39
CA TYR A 120 -4.64 5.66 -12.32
C TYR A 120 -3.44 5.97 -13.21
N GLY A 121 -2.21 5.80 -12.72
CA GLY A 121 -1.01 6.20 -13.45
C GLY A 121 -0.92 7.72 -13.64
N ALA A 122 -0.24 8.16 -14.71
CA ALA A 122 0.04 9.55 -15.00
C ALA A 122 -1.16 10.25 -15.67
N VAL A 123 -2.22 10.45 -14.92
CA VAL A 123 -3.41 11.22 -15.37
C VAL A 123 -3.39 12.63 -14.76
N CYS A 124 -4.15 13.55 -15.35
CA CYS A 124 -4.29 14.94 -14.87
C CYS A 124 -2.94 15.70 -14.74
N GLU A 125 -1.98 15.43 -15.62
CA GLU A 125 -0.63 16.01 -15.58
C GLU A 125 -0.48 17.38 -16.27
N ARG A 126 -1.58 17.99 -16.70
CA ARG A 126 -1.57 19.39 -17.21
C ARG A 126 -1.66 20.36 -16.04
N GLN A 127 -0.80 21.36 -16.01
CA GLN A 127 -0.83 22.39 -15.00
C GLN A 127 -1.91 23.46 -15.31
N PRO A 128 -2.63 23.97 -14.30
CA PRO A 128 -2.55 23.57 -12.89
C PRO A 128 -3.07 22.13 -12.68
N TYR A 129 -2.37 21.35 -11.85
CA TYR A 129 -2.81 19.96 -11.56
C TYR A 129 -4.15 19.98 -10.82
N ARG A 130 -5.04 19.07 -11.21
CA ARG A 130 -6.28 18.80 -10.49
C ARG A 130 -6.23 17.46 -9.78
N ASP A 131 -7.13 17.26 -8.86
CA ASP A 131 -7.25 15.99 -8.15
C ASP A 131 -7.75 14.90 -9.10
N ILE A 132 -7.19 13.71 -8.93
CA ILE A 132 -7.65 12.48 -9.58
C ILE A 132 -8.91 12.06 -8.83
N SER A 133 -10.03 11.93 -9.55
CA SER A 133 -11.31 11.48 -9.00
C SER A 133 -11.64 10.05 -9.41
N GLU A 134 -12.64 9.45 -8.79
CA GLU A 134 -13.11 8.12 -9.18
C GLU A 134 -13.73 8.08 -10.59
N ASN A 135 -14.14 9.23 -11.12
CA ASN A 135 -14.69 9.38 -12.47
C ASN A 135 -13.60 9.43 -13.57
N ASP A 136 -12.33 9.57 -13.20
CA ASP A 136 -11.25 9.53 -14.15
C ASP A 136 -10.99 8.10 -14.62
N ILE A 137 -10.61 7.97 -15.91
CA ILE A 137 -10.32 6.66 -16.49
C ILE A 137 -8.95 6.18 -16.00
N PRO A 138 -8.86 5.04 -15.29
CA PRO A 138 -7.61 4.47 -14.87
C PRO A 138 -6.70 4.10 -16.06
N ARG A 139 -5.44 4.58 -16.03
CA ARG A 139 -4.42 4.31 -17.07
C ARG A 139 -3.07 3.97 -16.43
N PRO A 140 -2.96 2.82 -15.72
CA PRO A 140 -1.76 2.48 -15.00
C PRO A 140 -0.54 2.38 -15.92
N ASN A 141 0.54 3.03 -15.53
CA ASN A 141 1.81 3.07 -16.27
C ASN A 141 2.88 2.15 -15.67
N THR A 142 2.55 1.39 -14.62
CA THR A 142 3.40 0.43 -13.94
C THR A 142 2.79 -0.97 -13.99
N ALA A 143 3.61 -2.04 -13.90
CA ALA A 143 3.13 -3.41 -13.80
C ALA A 143 2.34 -3.62 -12.50
N TYR A 144 2.82 -3.01 -11.40
CA TYR A 144 2.10 -3.00 -10.12
C TYR A 144 0.71 -2.36 -10.24
N GLY A 145 0.62 -1.14 -10.78
CA GLY A 145 -0.67 -0.44 -10.95
C GLY A 145 -1.65 -1.23 -11.83
N ARG A 146 -1.16 -1.85 -12.93
CA ARG A 146 -1.98 -2.73 -13.79
C ARG A 146 -2.54 -3.92 -13.01
N SER A 147 -1.69 -4.63 -12.26
CA SER A 147 -2.11 -5.80 -11.50
C SER A 147 -3.15 -5.47 -10.42
N LYS A 148 -3.03 -4.30 -9.79
CA LYS A 148 -4.05 -3.83 -8.84
C LYS A 148 -5.36 -3.46 -9.52
N LEU A 149 -5.31 -2.77 -10.67
CA LEU A 149 -6.51 -2.43 -11.44
C LEU A 149 -7.25 -3.67 -11.95
N GLU A 150 -6.53 -4.68 -12.42
CA GLU A 150 -7.13 -5.94 -12.85
C GLU A 150 -7.84 -6.67 -11.70
N ALA A 151 -7.26 -6.64 -10.48
CA ALA A 151 -7.91 -7.18 -9.29
C ALA A 151 -9.17 -6.39 -8.91
N GLU A 152 -9.15 -5.05 -9.01
CA GLU A 152 -10.33 -4.21 -8.80
C GLU A 152 -11.45 -4.54 -9.79
N ARG A 153 -11.11 -4.62 -11.10
CA ARG A 153 -12.07 -4.98 -12.15
C ARG A 153 -12.69 -6.35 -11.95
N TYR A 154 -11.91 -7.29 -11.42
CA TYR A 154 -12.44 -8.59 -11.06
C TYR A 154 -13.48 -8.48 -9.94
N LEU A 155 -13.21 -7.73 -8.87
CA LEU A 155 -14.19 -7.49 -7.80
C LEU A 155 -15.46 -6.79 -8.35
N GLU A 156 -15.28 -5.79 -9.21
CA GLU A 156 -16.39 -5.07 -9.86
C GLU A 156 -17.25 -6.00 -10.73
N SER A 157 -16.64 -6.99 -11.42
CA SER A 157 -17.35 -7.93 -12.28
C SER A 157 -18.26 -8.91 -11.50
N ILE A 158 -18.01 -9.13 -10.22
CA ILE A 158 -18.86 -9.95 -9.35
C ILE A 158 -20.12 -9.17 -8.91
N GLY A 159 -19.99 -7.84 -8.86
CA GLY A 159 -21.10 -6.96 -8.47
C GLY A 159 -21.50 -7.10 -7.01
N ASN A 160 -22.82 -7.02 -6.75
CA ASN A 160 -23.37 -6.98 -5.40
C ASN A 160 -23.39 -8.31 -4.67
N ASP A 161 -23.07 -9.42 -5.34
CA ASP A 161 -23.05 -10.75 -4.76
C ASP A 161 -21.89 -10.96 -3.77
N PHE A 162 -20.95 -10.02 -3.75
CA PHE A 162 -19.79 -10.04 -2.87
C PHE A 162 -19.60 -8.67 -2.17
N PRO A 163 -19.53 -8.62 -0.82
CA PRO A 163 -19.57 -7.36 -0.06
C PRO A 163 -18.20 -6.67 0.00
N TYR A 164 -17.62 -6.30 -1.16
CA TYR A 164 -16.30 -5.71 -1.26
C TYR A 164 -16.31 -4.18 -1.10
N ILE A 165 -15.19 -3.67 -0.58
CA ILE A 165 -14.81 -2.26 -0.55
C ILE A 165 -13.35 -2.15 -0.96
N ILE A 166 -13.03 -1.17 -1.77
CA ILE A 166 -11.68 -0.94 -2.29
C ILE A 166 -11.11 0.33 -1.66
N LEU A 167 -9.96 0.21 -0.99
CA LEU A 167 -9.20 1.34 -0.49
C LEU A 167 -7.98 1.58 -1.38
N ARG A 168 -7.82 2.82 -1.85
CA ARG A 168 -6.74 3.27 -2.75
C ARG A 168 -5.83 4.26 -2.04
N PRO A 169 -4.96 3.80 -1.12
CA PRO A 169 -4.02 4.70 -0.47
C PRO A 169 -3.03 5.28 -1.47
N THR A 170 -2.56 6.48 -1.15
CA THR A 170 -1.44 7.17 -1.83
C THR A 170 -0.10 6.64 -1.33
N GLY A 171 0.90 7.49 -1.17
CA GLY A 171 2.18 7.10 -0.59
C GLY A 171 2.04 6.76 0.89
N VAL A 172 1.94 5.47 1.22
CA VAL A 172 1.82 5.02 2.63
C VAL A 172 3.19 5.01 3.27
N TYR A 173 3.35 5.77 4.37
CA TYR A 173 4.59 5.83 5.13
C TYR A 173 4.36 5.55 6.62
N GLY A 174 5.44 5.30 7.35
CA GLY A 174 5.36 5.03 8.80
C GLY A 174 6.45 4.08 9.29
N PRO A 175 6.43 3.71 10.58
CA PRO A 175 7.30 2.70 11.15
C PRO A 175 7.24 1.37 10.36
N ARG A 176 8.37 0.67 10.22
CA ARG A 176 8.51 -0.62 9.49
C ARG A 176 8.54 -0.50 7.95
N GLU A 177 8.28 0.70 7.40
CA GLU A 177 8.32 0.92 5.96
C GLU A 177 9.78 1.12 5.49
N LYS A 178 10.15 0.47 4.35
CA LYS A 178 11.55 0.38 3.92
C LYS A 178 11.94 1.41 2.86
N ASP A 179 11.02 1.86 2.01
CA ASP A 179 11.35 2.77 0.91
C ASP A 179 11.57 4.20 1.41
N TYR A 180 10.70 4.68 2.30
CA TYR A 180 10.89 5.98 2.98
C TYR A 180 12.03 5.93 3.99
N PHE A 181 12.31 4.76 4.58
CA PHE A 181 13.52 4.56 5.37
C PHE A 181 14.80 4.81 4.57
N LEU A 182 14.86 4.39 3.29
CA LEU A 182 16.02 4.68 2.43
C LEU A 182 16.21 6.18 2.22
N MET A 183 15.12 6.94 2.11
CA MET A 183 15.20 8.41 2.05
C MET A 183 15.72 8.99 3.38
N ALA A 184 15.22 8.49 4.51
CA ALA A 184 15.71 8.92 5.84
C ALA A 184 17.20 8.62 6.01
N LYS A 185 17.66 7.45 5.61
CA LYS A 185 19.08 7.05 5.64
C LYS A 185 19.94 7.94 4.74
N SER A 186 19.47 8.25 3.52
CA SER A 186 20.16 9.16 2.62
C SER A 186 20.29 10.57 3.22
N THR A 187 19.21 11.10 3.80
CA THR A 187 19.20 12.40 4.46
C THR A 187 20.12 12.41 5.69
N ALA A 188 20.12 11.36 6.49
CA ALA A 188 21.05 11.19 7.62
C ALA A 188 22.52 11.14 7.15
N SER A 189 22.77 10.67 5.92
CA SER A 189 24.09 10.69 5.26
C SER A 189 24.34 11.99 4.48
N HIS A 190 23.63 13.06 4.81
CA HIS A 190 23.77 14.40 4.22
C HIS A 190 23.43 14.52 2.72
N VAL A 191 22.61 13.61 2.17
CA VAL A 191 22.20 13.66 0.76
C VAL A 191 20.68 13.62 0.64
N ASP A 192 20.11 14.62 -0.05
CA ASP A 192 18.70 14.69 -0.44
C ASP A 192 18.57 14.50 -1.94
N PHE A 193 17.94 13.43 -2.38
CA PHE A 193 17.70 13.13 -3.79
C PHE A 193 16.33 13.63 -4.23
N ALA A 194 16.32 14.47 -5.26
CA ALA A 194 15.12 14.89 -5.98
C ALA A 194 15.19 14.43 -7.44
N VAL A 195 14.04 14.28 -8.10
CA VAL A 195 13.93 13.82 -9.48
C VAL A 195 13.24 14.84 -10.36
N GLY A 196 13.97 15.31 -11.38
CA GLY A 196 13.48 16.29 -12.35
C GLY A 196 13.32 17.68 -11.76
N TYR A 197 13.16 18.65 -12.64
CA TYR A 197 13.15 20.09 -12.28
C TYR A 197 11.73 20.69 -12.21
N ARG A 198 10.71 19.93 -12.67
CA ARG A 198 9.32 20.38 -12.61
C ARG A 198 8.72 20.02 -11.26
N ARG A 199 7.86 20.88 -10.74
CA ARG A 199 7.09 20.63 -9.52
C ARG A 199 6.37 19.29 -9.62
N GLN A 200 6.36 18.57 -8.51
CA GLN A 200 5.61 17.35 -8.32
C GLN A 200 4.69 17.57 -7.12
N ASP A 201 3.40 17.38 -7.34
CA ASP A 201 2.39 17.39 -6.28
C ASP A 201 2.19 15.96 -5.79
N ILE A 202 2.49 15.73 -4.52
CA ILE A 202 2.48 14.41 -3.89
C ILE A 202 1.51 14.44 -2.72
N THR A 203 0.81 13.34 -2.51
CA THR A 203 -0.02 13.11 -1.34
C THR A 203 0.50 11.92 -0.55
N PHE A 204 0.31 11.95 0.76
CA PHE A 204 0.75 10.92 1.67
C PHE A 204 -0.39 10.46 2.57
N VAL A 205 -0.25 9.27 3.12
CA VAL A 205 -1.11 8.79 4.21
C VAL A 205 -0.26 8.00 5.22
N TYR A 206 -0.43 8.30 6.47
CA TYR A 206 0.27 7.58 7.52
C TYR A 206 -0.35 6.19 7.73
N VAL A 207 0.47 5.18 8.04
CA VAL A 207 -0.01 3.79 8.15
C VAL A 207 -1.14 3.60 9.15
N LYS A 208 -1.14 4.32 10.28
CA LYS A 208 -2.24 4.23 11.27
C LYS A 208 -3.55 4.84 10.75
N ASP A 209 -3.49 5.84 9.87
CA ASP A 209 -4.67 6.40 9.22
C ASP A 209 -5.21 5.43 8.16
N VAL A 210 -4.33 4.70 7.44
CA VAL A 210 -4.79 3.58 6.58
C VAL A 210 -5.50 2.53 7.40
N VAL A 211 -4.98 2.17 8.57
CA VAL A 211 -5.63 1.22 9.50
C VAL A 211 -6.99 1.76 9.96
N GLN A 212 -7.08 3.04 10.34
CA GLN A 212 -8.36 3.68 10.67
C GLN A 212 -9.37 3.51 9.53
N ALA A 213 -8.97 3.83 8.29
CA ALA A 213 -9.85 3.71 7.12
C ALA A 213 -10.29 2.26 6.87
N VAL A 214 -9.42 1.27 7.08
CA VAL A 214 -9.79 -0.16 6.99
C VAL A 214 -10.93 -0.50 7.94
N PHE A 215 -10.82 -0.10 9.20
CA PHE A 215 -11.85 -0.44 10.18
C PHE A 215 -13.13 0.39 9.98
N LEU A 216 -13.03 1.63 9.53
CA LEU A 216 -14.22 2.40 9.11
C LEU A 216 -14.91 1.74 7.92
N ALA A 217 -14.17 1.22 6.94
CA ALA A 217 -14.74 0.47 5.83
C ALA A 217 -15.44 -0.82 6.30
N LEU A 218 -14.88 -1.54 7.28
CA LEU A 218 -15.52 -2.72 7.87
C LEU A 218 -16.82 -2.36 8.61
N ASP A 219 -16.82 -1.23 9.33
CA ASP A 219 -17.93 -0.83 10.20
C ASP A 219 -19.07 -0.13 9.44
N ARG A 220 -18.74 0.75 8.48
CA ARG A 220 -19.69 1.69 7.85
C ARG A 220 -19.69 1.63 6.33
N GLY A 221 -18.66 1.08 5.69
CA GLY A 221 -18.49 1.14 4.26
C GLY A 221 -19.63 0.48 3.48
N MET A 222 -20.02 1.07 2.39
CA MET A 222 -21.00 0.51 1.46
C MET A 222 -20.32 -0.43 0.46
N SER A 223 -20.94 -1.58 0.19
CA SER A 223 -20.43 -2.53 -0.81
C SER A 223 -20.29 -1.88 -2.18
N GLY A 224 -19.23 -2.23 -2.90
CA GLY A 224 -18.93 -1.70 -4.23
C GLY A 224 -18.22 -0.35 -4.25
N ARG A 225 -18.10 0.34 -3.11
CA ARG A 225 -17.45 1.66 -3.05
C ARG A 225 -15.92 1.57 -3.09
N LYS A 226 -15.31 2.64 -3.58
CA LYS A 226 -13.86 2.82 -3.72
C LYS A 226 -13.47 4.16 -3.12
N TYR A 227 -12.41 4.18 -2.31
CA TYR A 227 -12.01 5.40 -1.62
C TYR A 227 -10.51 5.65 -1.77
N PHE A 228 -10.14 6.87 -2.13
CA PHE A 228 -8.77 7.32 -1.99
C PHE A 228 -8.47 7.65 -0.54
N LEU A 229 -7.22 7.41 -0.14
CA LEU A 229 -6.76 7.71 1.21
C LEU A 229 -5.52 8.59 1.18
N THR A 230 -5.65 9.79 1.73
CA THR A 230 -4.56 10.76 1.95
C THR A 230 -4.76 11.43 3.30
N ASP A 231 -3.80 12.25 3.72
CA ASP A 231 -3.96 13.12 4.90
C ASP A 231 -4.71 14.43 4.60
N GLY A 232 -5.29 14.56 3.38
CA GLY A 232 -6.03 15.74 2.94
C GLY A 232 -5.16 16.88 2.42
N HIS A 233 -3.83 16.74 2.42
CA HIS A 233 -2.89 17.79 2.00
C HIS A 233 -2.07 17.40 0.78
N VAL A 234 -1.64 18.40 0.04
CA VAL A 234 -0.76 18.25 -1.13
C VAL A 234 0.62 18.81 -0.80
N TYR A 235 1.62 18.01 -1.03
CA TYR A 235 3.02 18.32 -0.72
C TYR A 235 3.89 18.32 -1.98
N SER A 236 5.00 19.00 -1.91
CA SER A 236 6.10 18.81 -2.86
C SER A 236 7.13 17.81 -2.31
N SER A 237 8.01 17.33 -3.19
CA SER A 237 9.16 16.53 -2.73
C SER A 237 10.06 17.30 -1.77
N ALA A 238 10.10 18.64 -1.87
CA ALA A 238 10.87 19.49 -0.97
C ALA A 238 10.26 19.55 0.44
N ASP A 239 8.94 19.54 0.56
CA ASP A 239 8.24 19.57 1.86
C ASP A 239 8.57 18.31 2.66
N PHE A 240 8.45 17.12 2.03
CA PHE A 240 8.81 15.86 2.67
C PHE A 240 10.28 15.84 3.13
N SER A 241 11.21 16.23 2.24
CA SER A 241 12.63 16.28 2.57
C SER A 241 12.93 17.26 3.68
N SER A 242 12.28 18.42 3.72
CA SER A 242 12.52 19.45 4.75
C SER A 242 12.06 18.98 6.13
N ILE A 243 10.88 18.34 6.20
CA ILE A 243 10.34 17.75 7.44
C ILE A 243 11.27 16.63 7.92
N LEU A 244 11.65 15.72 7.03
CA LEU A 244 12.53 14.61 7.35
C LEU A 244 13.90 15.09 7.89
N ARG A 245 14.49 16.09 7.24
CA ARG A 245 15.74 16.71 7.67
C ARG A 245 15.62 17.31 9.07
N ARG A 246 14.54 18.05 9.37
CA ARG A 246 14.28 18.63 10.67
C ARG A 246 14.22 17.56 11.76
N GLU A 247 13.48 16.48 11.54
CA GLU A 247 13.29 15.40 12.53
C GLU A 247 14.57 14.56 12.73
N LEU A 248 15.45 14.52 11.73
CA LEU A 248 16.77 13.89 11.85
C LEU A 248 17.80 14.77 12.57
N GLY A 249 17.49 16.05 12.82
CA GLY A 249 18.44 17.00 13.40
C GLY A 249 19.63 17.32 12.48
N SER A 250 19.50 17.04 11.19
CA SER A 250 20.58 17.23 10.21
C SER A 250 20.57 18.65 9.64
N PRO A 251 21.44 19.53 10.06
CA PRO A 251 21.42 20.93 9.64
C PRO A 251 21.87 21.10 8.18
N TRP A 252 22.77 20.24 7.71
CA TRP A 252 23.36 20.34 6.38
C TRP A 252 23.05 19.12 5.51
N VAL A 253 22.48 19.33 4.32
CA VAL A 253 22.18 18.29 3.35
C VAL A 253 22.43 18.84 1.95
N ALA A 254 23.24 18.13 1.16
CA ALA A 254 23.43 18.43 -0.26
C ALA A 254 22.23 17.92 -1.05
N ARG A 255 21.51 18.82 -1.72
CA ARG A 255 20.40 18.45 -2.60
C ARG A 255 20.92 18.11 -3.98
N VAL A 256 20.70 16.85 -4.39
CA VAL A 256 21.06 16.32 -5.70
C VAL A 256 19.80 16.13 -6.52
N VAL A 257 19.66 16.90 -7.61
CA VAL A 257 18.51 16.76 -8.52
C VAL A 257 18.92 15.90 -9.72
N ALA A 258 18.38 14.71 -9.82
CA ALA A 258 18.62 13.81 -10.93
C ALA A 258 17.73 14.17 -12.13
N PRO A 259 18.29 14.52 -13.31
CA PRO A 259 17.49 14.68 -14.51
C PRO A 259 16.85 13.36 -14.94
N LEU A 260 15.71 13.43 -15.63
CA LEU A 260 14.92 12.24 -15.99
C LEU A 260 15.68 11.23 -16.86
N TRP A 261 16.60 11.71 -17.72
CA TRP A 261 17.40 10.83 -18.54
C TRP A 261 18.40 10.00 -17.71
N MET A 262 18.98 10.61 -16.67
CA MET A 262 19.87 9.90 -15.73
C MET A 262 19.09 8.87 -14.92
N LEU A 263 17.89 9.23 -14.41
CA LEU A 263 17.02 8.30 -13.73
C LEU A 263 16.69 7.07 -14.61
N ARG A 264 16.43 7.31 -15.93
CA ARG A 264 16.17 6.23 -16.88
C ARG A 264 17.35 5.27 -17.02
N LEU A 265 18.57 5.80 -17.08
CA LEU A 265 19.79 4.98 -17.15
C LEU A 265 20.00 4.18 -15.86
N VAL A 266 19.82 4.81 -14.70
CA VAL A 266 20.00 4.17 -13.40
C VAL A 266 18.96 3.05 -13.19
N THR A 267 17.70 3.29 -13.53
CA THR A 267 16.65 2.27 -13.41
C THR A 267 16.84 1.12 -14.41
N TRP A 268 17.30 1.40 -15.63
CA TRP A 268 17.68 0.37 -16.61
C TRP A 268 18.86 -0.50 -16.11
N ALA A 269 19.92 0.12 -15.61
CA ALA A 269 21.05 -0.60 -15.03
C ALA A 269 20.63 -1.43 -13.81
N GLY A 270 19.80 -0.88 -12.92
CA GLY A 270 19.22 -1.59 -11.78
C GLY A 270 18.42 -2.83 -12.20
N GLU A 271 17.61 -2.73 -13.26
CA GLU A 271 16.87 -3.86 -13.81
C GLU A 271 17.80 -4.96 -14.36
N ARG A 272 18.89 -4.58 -15.06
CA ARG A 272 19.91 -5.54 -15.53
C ARG A 272 20.62 -6.24 -14.38
N ILE A 273 21.04 -5.50 -13.36
CA ILE A 273 21.66 -6.06 -12.15
C ILE A 273 20.70 -7.02 -11.44
N SER A 274 19.42 -6.66 -11.36
CA SER A 274 18.38 -7.50 -10.77
C SER A 274 18.28 -8.86 -11.48
N HIS A 275 18.28 -8.87 -12.80
CA HIS A 275 18.26 -10.12 -13.60
C HIS A 275 19.53 -10.97 -13.41
N ILE A 276 20.70 -10.35 -13.30
CA ILE A 276 21.97 -11.06 -13.11
C ILE A 276 22.05 -11.66 -11.69
N THR A 277 21.62 -10.90 -10.67
CA THR A 277 21.74 -11.31 -9.26
C THR A 277 20.59 -12.18 -8.78
N GLY A 278 19.49 -12.28 -9.55
CA GLY A 278 18.27 -12.98 -9.14
C GLY A 278 17.53 -12.30 -7.98
N ARG A 279 17.86 -11.03 -7.66
CA ARG A 279 17.26 -10.29 -6.56
C ARG A 279 16.55 -9.03 -7.06
N PRO A 280 15.28 -8.80 -6.68
CA PRO A 280 14.56 -7.60 -7.08
C PRO A 280 15.23 -6.35 -6.50
N THR A 281 15.48 -5.34 -7.35
CA THR A 281 16.01 -4.04 -6.92
C THR A 281 14.90 -3.02 -6.72
N ALA A 282 15.17 -2.00 -5.89
CA ALA A 282 14.26 -0.87 -5.71
C ALA A 282 14.24 0.05 -6.94
N LEU A 283 15.29 0.04 -7.76
CA LEU A 283 15.44 0.86 -8.96
C LEU A 283 15.18 0.01 -10.20
N ASN A 284 13.97 0.06 -10.70
CA ASN A 284 13.48 -0.65 -11.87
C ASN A 284 12.61 0.26 -12.75
N ALA A 285 12.11 -0.25 -13.86
CA ALA A 285 11.28 0.51 -14.81
C ALA A 285 10.00 1.06 -14.15
N ASP A 286 9.34 0.32 -13.26
CA ASP A 286 8.16 0.81 -12.54
C ASP A 286 8.53 2.01 -11.65
N LYS A 287 9.69 1.98 -10.99
CA LYS A 287 10.16 3.10 -10.17
C LYS A 287 10.45 4.35 -11.03
N TYR A 288 10.95 4.17 -12.26
CA TYR A 288 11.10 5.27 -13.21
C TYR A 288 9.76 5.95 -13.51
N HIS A 289 8.71 5.18 -13.79
CA HIS A 289 7.38 5.72 -14.08
C HIS A 289 6.78 6.43 -12.86
N ILE A 290 6.92 5.88 -11.65
CA ILE A 290 6.46 6.49 -10.40
C ILE A 290 7.17 7.83 -10.15
N LEU A 291 8.49 7.87 -10.23
CA LEU A 291 9.28 9.07 -9.95
C LEU A 291 9.14 10.14 -11.03
N ARG A 292 8.85 9.76 -12.28
CA ARG A 292 8.59 10.70 -13.39
C ARG A 292 7.23 11.36 -13.27
N GLN A 293 6.22 10.69 -12.72
CA GLN A 293 4.86 11.22 -12.60
C GLN A 293 4.83 12.46 -11.73
N ARG A 294 4.12 13.51 -12.17
CA ARG A 294 4.11 14.82 -11.52
C ARG A 294 2.88 15.06 -10.65
N ASN A 295 1.77 14.45 -10.98
CA ASN A 295 0.52 14.59 -10.24
C ASN A 295 0.17 13.30 -9.49
N TRP A 296 0.14 13.39 -8.16
CA TRP A 296 -0.31 12.35 -7.24
C TRP A 296 -1.43 12.86 -6.33
N ARG A 297 -2.11 13.93 -6.75
CA ARG A 297 -3.27 14.45 -6.03
C ARG A 297 -4.46 13.54 -6.27
N CYS A 298 -5.31 13.36 -5.27
CA CYS A 298 -6.56 12.62 -5.43
C CYS A 298 -7.65 13.20 -4.51
N ASP A 299 -8.88 13.05 -4.97
CA ASP A 299 -10.08 13.48 -4.27
C ASP A 299 -10.39 12.51 -3.11
N VAL A 300 -10.20 12.98 -1.89
CA VAL A 300 -10.42 12.21 -0.65
C VAL A 300 -11.78 12.49 -0.02
N GLU A 301 -12.52 13.50 -0.50
CA GLU A 301 -13.82 13.90 0.07
C GLU A 301 -14.80 12.72 0.22
N PRO A 302 -14.94 11.79 -0.76
CA PRO A 302 -15.82 10.63 -0.56
C PRO A 302 -15.44 9.76 0.65
N ALA A 303 -14.15 9.66 0.99
CA ALA A 303 -13.75 8.94 2.20
C ALA A 303 -14.08 9.72 3.47
N PHE A 304 -13.99 11.04 3.44
CA PHE A 304 -14.37 11.89 4.57
C PHE A 304 -15.88 11.83 4.84
N ASP A 305 -16.68 11.99 3.80
CA ASP A 305 -18.13 12.09 3.91
C ASP A 305 -18.82 10.76 4.20
N GLU A 306 -18.44 9.69 3.44
CA GLU A 306 -19.15 8.41 3.49
C GLU A 306 -18.60 7.48 4.59
N LEU A 307 -17.27 7.43 4.78
CA LEU A 307 -16.68 6.60 5.83
C LEU A 307 -16.51 7.35 7.16
N GLY A 308 -16.58 8.68 7.16
CA GLY A 308 -16.17 9.50 8.29
C GLY A 308 -14.67 9.36 8.57
N PHE A 309 -13.88 9.19 7.50
CA PHE A 309 -12.42 9.11 7.60
C PHE A 309 -11.86 10.50 7.91
N HIS A 310 -11.16 10.62 9.00
CA HIS A 310 -10.47 11.85 9.39
C HIS A 310 -9.02 11.48 9.76
N PRO A 311 -8.04 11.75 8.89
CA PRO A 311 -6.66 11.41 9.17
C PRO A 311 -6.15 12.18 10.40
N HIS A 312 -5.49 11.47 11.31
CA HIS A 312 -4.97 12.03 12.56
C HIS A 312 -3.50 12.44 12.46
N TYR A 313 -2.85 12.05 11.36
CA TYR A 313 -1.41 12.23 11.18
C TYR A 313 -1.10 13.05 9.92
N PRO A 314 -1.13 14.39 10.01
CA PRO A 314 -0.54 15.22 8.96
C PRO A 314 0.96 14.86 8.84
N LEU A 315 1.56 15.16 7.68
CA LEU A 315 2.87 14.65 7.30
C LEU A 315 3.96 14.91 8.35
N ASP A 316 3.98 16.09 8.98
CA ASP A 316 4.98 16.46 9.99
C ASP A 316 4.90 15.56 11.23
N ARG A 317 3.69 15.33 11.75
CA ARG A 317 3.47 14.45 12.90
C ARG A 317 3.84 13.00 12.57
N GLY A 318 3.42 12.49 11.41
CA GLY A 318 3.71 11.13 10.99
C GLY A 318 5.19 10.88 10.74
N VAL A 319 5.91 11.84 10.12
CA VAL A 319 7.36 11.75 9.91
C VAL A 319 8.10 11.77 11.25
N LYS A 320 7.70 12.64 12.19
CA LYS A 320 8.28 12.69 13.53
C LYS A 320 8.19 11.33 14.24
N GLU A 321 7.00 10.72 14.27
CA GLU A 321 6.80 9.39 14.87
C GLU A 321 7.62 8.31 14.15
N THR A 322 7.67 8.39 12.81
CA THR A 322 8.42 7.44 11.98
C THR A 322 9.93 7.49 12.27
N VAL A 323 10.50 8.70 12.33
CA VAL A 323 11.94 8.90 12.62
C VAL A 323 12.28 8.47 14.03
N ALA A 324 11.42 8.79 15.01
CA ALA A 324 11.60 8.31 16.40
C ALA A 324 11.66 6.78 16.43
N TRP A 325 10.71 6.11 15.75
CA TRP A 325 10.70 4.65 15.66
C TRP A 325 11.97 4.09 15.00
N TYR A 326 12.47 4.73 13.92
CA TYR A 326 13.72 4.28 13.27
C TYR A 326 14.90 4.33 14.21
N LYS A 327 15.02 5.40 15.04
CA LYS A 327 16.08 5.55 16.06
C LYS A 327 15.95 4.50 17.16
N ASP A 328 14.75 4.31 17.72
CA ASP A 328 14.49 3.38 18.83
C ASP A 328 14.73 1.91 18.41
N ASN A 329 14.47 1.59 17.14
CA ASN A 329 14.65 0.24 16.59
C ASN A 329 15.99 0.02 15.87
N LYS A 330 16.95 0.97 16.01
CA LYS A 330 18.31 0.90 15.47
C LYS A 330 18.35 0.72 13.94
N TRP A 331 17.41 1.36 13.25
CA TRP A 331 17.42 1.44 11.79
C TRP A 331 18.26 2.64 11.32
N LEU A 332 18.33 3.70 12.13
CA LEU A 332 19.18 4.91 12.00
C LEU A 332 20.16 5.00 13.15
#